data_27823fc737601cdfe5457b1ebda4a643
#
_entry.id   27823fc737601cdfe5457b1ebda4a643
#
_cell.length_a   1.000
_cell.length_b   1.000
_cell.length_c   1.000
_cell.angle_alpha   90.00
_cell.angle_beta   90.00
_cell.angle_gamma   90.00
#
_symmetry.space_group_name_H-M   'P 1'
#
loop_
_entity.id
_entity.type
_entity.pdbx_description
1 polymer ?
#
loop_
_entity_poly.entity_id
_entity_poly.type
_entity_poly.pdbx_seq_one_letter_code
_entity_poly.pdbx_strand_id
1 'polypeptide(L)'
;EQIYSMLGISAEVEAFGNAVLKDLKERFEKIDAVAEYNQAKVLRAMQEERVDGTCFAGSTGYGYNDNGRDKLEKVYARCFGTEAALVRPQITCGTHALAIALSANLLPGDELLSPVGKPYDTLENVIGTVPSACSLMEYGVSYRQVELMEDGTFDYPAIREAINEKTKLVTIQRSKGYAMRPTFSVQQIGELIAFIKEIKPDVICMVDNCYGEFVDVIEPSNVGADMIVGSLIKNPGGGLAPIGGY
;
A
#
# COMPACT_ATOMS: atom_id res chain seq x y z
N GLU A 1 5.76 22.92 38.27
CA GLU A 1 7.00 22.24 37.83
C GLU A 1 6.83 21.93 36.34
N GLN A 2 7.76 22.41 35.53
CA GLN A 2 7.72 22.16 34.08
C GLN A 2 8.00 20.69 33.83
N ILE A 3 7.09 20.00 33.18
CA ILE A 3 7.15 18.52 32.93
C ILE A 3 8.51 18.13 32.31
N TYR A 4 9.01 18.92 31.39
CA TYR A 4 10.24 18.63 30.66
C TYR A 4 11.51 18.83 31.49
N SER A 5 11.47 19.64 32.54
CA SER A 5 12.62 19.81 33.44
C SER A 5 12.95 18.53 34.21
N MET A 6 11.94 17.69 34.50
CA MET A 6 12.15 16.37 35.12
C MET A 6 12.94 15.41 34.22
N LEU A 7 12.93 15.63 32.90
CA LEU A 7 13.67 14.87 31.91
C LEU A 7 15.03 15.51 31.56
N GLY A 8 15.44 16.56 32.30
CA GLY A 8 16.69 17.28 32.05
C GLY A 8 16.66 18.16 30.78
N ILE A 9 15.49 18.47 30.25
CA ILE A 9 15.32 19.35 29.10
C ILE A 9 15.34 20.80 29.57
N SER A 10 16.20 21.62 28.94
CA SER A 10 16.31 23.04 29.30
C SER A 10 15.08 23.84 28.85
N ALA A 11 14.77 24.93 29.54
CA ALA A 11 13.70 25.83 29.15
C ALA A 11 13.86 26.43 27.74
N GLU A 12 15.09 26.60 27.26
CA GLU A 12 15.39 27.08 25.92
C GLU A 12 14.97 26.04 24.85
N VAL A 13 15.30 24.76 25.04
CA VAL A 13 14.90 23.67 24.15
C VAL A 13 13.38 23.49 24.15
N GLU A 14 12.75 23.56 25.31
CA GLU A 14 11.28 23.52 25.43
C GLU A 14 10.62 24.68 24.68
N ALA A 15 11.13 25.91 24.85
CA ALA A 15 10.59 27.07 24.15
C ALA A 15 10.76 26.98 22.63
N PHE A 16 11.90 26.47 22.15
CA PHE A 16 12.12 26.20 20.72
C PHE A 16 11.13 25.16 20.17
N GLY A 17 10.99 24.03 20.88
CA GLY A 17 10.03 22.99 20.50
C GLY A 17 8.59 23.51 20.43
N ASN A 18 8.16 24.30 21.42
CA ASN A 18 6.82 24.89 21.42
C ASN A 18 6.60 25.89 20.28
N ALA A 19 7.63 26.65 19.89
CA ALA A 19 7.56 27.53 18.72
C ALA A 19 7.34 26.73 17.43
N VAL A 20 8.11 25.65 17.21
CA VAL A 20 7.96 24.76 16.07
C VAL A 20 6.57 24.11 16.03
N LEU A 21 6.07 23.63 17.17
CA LEU A 21 4.72 23.06 17.25
C LEU A 21 3.64 24.07 16.89
N LYS A 22 3.81 25.33 17.28
CA LYS A 22 2.88 26.39 16.90
C LYS A 22 2.86 26.64 15.38
N ASP A 23 4.01 26.61 14.74
CA ASP A 23 4.13 26.82 13.29
C ASP A 23 3.55 25.61 12.50
N LEU A 24 3.58 24.40 13.08
CA LEU A 24 3.04 23.19 12.48
C LEU A 24 1.57 22.92 12.80
N LYS A 25 0.91 23.76 13.59
CA LYS A 25 -0.45 23.52 14.09
C LYS A 25 -1.45 23.20 12.98
N GLU A 26 -1.54 24.00 11.94
CA GLU A 26 -2.47 23.77 10.82
C GLU A 26 -2.22 22.45 10.09
N ARG A 27 -0.95 22.04 10.00
CA ARG A 27 -0.58 20.76 9.40
C ARG A 27 -1.03 19.59 10.25
N PHE A 28 -0.87 19.66 11.55
CA PHE A 28 -1.34 18.63 12.48
C PHE A 28 -2.85 18.54 12.51
N GLU A 29 -3.56 19.67 12.52
CA GLU A 29 -5.03 19.69 12.46
C GLU A 29 -5.56 18.97 11.18
N LYS A 30 -4.89 19.11 10.04
CA LYS A 30 -5.25 18.37 8.81
C LYS A 30 -5.00 16.87 8.96
N ILE A 31 -3.88 16.47 9.57
CA ILE A 31 -3.56 15.07 9.84
C ILE A 31 -4.58 14.47 10.80
N ASP A 32 -4.91 15.17 11.88
CA ASP A 32 -5.90 14.75 12.89
C ASP A 32 -7.28 14.55 12.27
N ALA A 33 -7.71 15.45 11.37
CA ALA A 33 -8.99 15.33 10.67
C ALA A 33 -9.04 14.08 9.77
N VAL A 34 -7.95 13.75 9.08
CA VAL A 34 -7.84 12.51 8.28
C VAL A 34 -7.85 11.29 9.19
N ALA A 35 -7.14 11.33 10.30
CA ALA A 35 -7.10 10.24 11.28
C ALA A 35 -8.49 9.99 11.90
N GLU A 36 -9.21 11.03 12.29
CA GLU A 36 -10.57 10.95 12.83
C GLU A 36 -11.53 10.32 11.81
N TYR A 37 -11.49 10.79 10.56
CA TYR A 37 -12.31 10.23 9.48
C TYR A 37 -12.04 8.73 9.28
N ASN A 38 -10.78 8.33 9.18
CA ASN A 38 -10.41 6.94 8.97
C ASN A 38 -10.73 6.07 10.18
N GLN A 39 -10.57 6.58 11.39
CA GLN A 39 -10.99 5.90 12.62
C GLN A 39 -12.51 5.62 12.60
N ALA A 40 -13.31 6.60 12.22
CA ALA A 40 -14.76 6.45 12.10
C ALA A 40 -15.13 5.44 10.99
N LYS A 41 -14.42 5.47 9.85
CA LYS A 41 -14.59 4.53 8.73
C LYS A 41 -14.35 3.08 9.16
N VAL A 42 -13.25 2.82 9.87
CA VAL A 42 -12.92 1.48 10.38
C VAL A 42 -13.94 1.02 11.41
N LEU A 43 -14.30 1.88 12.35
CA LEU A 43 -15.30 1.57 13.39
C LEU A 43 -16.65 1.23 12.76
N ARG A 44 -17.09 2.00 11.77
CA ARG A 44 -18.31 1.72 11.02
C ARG A 44 -18.26 0.38 10.29
N ALA A 45 -17.15 0.07 9.62
CA ALA A 45 -16.96 -1.22 8.95
C ALA A 45 -17.06 -2.40 9.94
N MET A 46 -16.45 -2.27 11.12
CA MET A 46 -16.56 -3.28 12.18
C MET A 46 -18.00 -3.45 12.67
N GLN A 47 -18.75 -2.35 12.85
CA GLN A 47 -20.16 -2.39 13.25
C GLN A 47 -21.05 -3.04 12.20
N GLU A 48 -20.87 -2.69 10.92
CA GLU A 48 -21.65 -3.25 9.81
C GLU A 48 -21.41 -4.76 9.64
N GLU A 49 -20.17 -5.21 9.85
CA GLU A 49 -19.83 -6.64 9.84
C GLU A 49 -20.08 -7.33 11.19
N ARG A 50 -20.60 -6.62 12.19
CA ARG A 50 -20.95 -7.18 13.51
C ARG A 50 -19.77 -7.91 14.16
N VAL A 51 -18.61 -7.25 14.19
CA VAL A 51 -17.43 -7.77 14.88
C VAL A 51 -17.71 -7.82 16.39
N ASP A 52 -17.56 -8.99 16.98
CA ASP A 52 -17.80 -9.25 18.39
C ASP A 52 -16.74 -10.19 18.99
N GLY A 53 -16.87 -10.53 20.26
CA GLY A 53 -15.92 -11.39 20.97
C GLY A 53 -15.73 -12.78 20.35
N THR A 54 -16.71 -13.30 19.59
CA THR A 54 -16.59 -14.60 18.93
C THR A 54 -15.59 -14.60 17.77
N CYS A 55 -15.30 -13.42 17.23
CA CYS A 55 -14.30 -13.27 16.16
C CYS A 55 -12.87 -13.55 16.62
N PHE A 56 -12.62 -13.52 17.93
CA PHE A 56 -11.32 -13.76 18.55
C PHE A 56 -11.17 -15.19 19.10
N ALA A 57 -12.17 -16.05 18.87
CA ALA A 57 -12.08 -17.45 19.22
C ALA A 57 -11.05 -18.16 18.31
N GLY A 58 -10.32 -19.11 18.88
CA GLY A 58 -9.38 -19.93 18.11
C GLY A 58 -10.12 -20.74 17.03
N SER A 59 -9.46 -20.90 15.87
CA SER A 59 -9.95 -21.75 14.78
C SER A 59 -8.96 -22.88 14.47
N THR A 60 -9.41 -23.86 13.67
CA THR A 60 -8.55 -24.92 13.18
C THR A 60 -7.68 -24.44 12.03
N GLY A 61 -6.56 -25.12 11.77
CA GLY A 61 -5.72 -24.81 10.61
C GLY A 61 -6.42 -24.98 9.25
N TYR A 62 -7.53 -25.69 9.20
CA TYR A 62 -8.32 -25.86 7.99
C TYR A 62 -9.13 -24.63 7.59
N GLY A 63 -9.37 -23.69 8.53
CA GLY A 63 -10.09 -22.44 8.27
C GLY A 63 -11.59 -22.61 7.96
N TYR A 64 -12.17 -23.74 8.23
CA TYR A 64 -13.62 -23.95 8.10
C TYR A 64 -14.37 -23.22 9.21
N ASN A 65 -15.37 -22.42 8.82
CA ASN A 65 -16.18 -21.63 9.75
C ASN A 65 -15.37 -20.68 10.63
N ASP A 66 -14.30 -20.11 10.11
CA ASP A 66 -13.49 -19.11 10.79
C ASP A 66 -14.17 -17.73 10.72
N ASN A 67 -15.08 -17.49 11.68
CA ASN A 67 -15.85 -16.26 11.74
C ASN A 67 -14.97 -15.00 11.81
N GLY A 68 -13.89 -15.05 12.58
CA GLY A 68 -12.96 -13.92 12.72
C GLY A 68 -12.24 -13.57 11.42
N ARG A 69 -11.76 -14.58 10.71
CA ARG A 69 -11.11 -14.42 9.41
C ARG A 69 -12.05 -13.84 8.36
N ASP A 70 -13.24 -14.44 8.24
CA ASP A 70 -14.22 -14.00 7.25
C ASP A 70 -14.69 -12.57 7.49
N LYS A 71 -14.90 -12.18 8.75
CA LYS A 71 -15.26 -10.80 9.10
C LYS A 71 -14.11 -9.82 8.91
N LEU A 72 -12.88 -10.21 9.24
CA LEU A 72 -11.70 -9.37 9.01
C LEU A 72 -11.57 -8.99 7.53
N GLU A 73 -11.70 -9.95 6.64
CA GLU A 73 -11.63 -9.70 5.19
C GLU A 73 -12.76 -8.79 4.70
N LYS A 74 -13.97 -8.95 5.21
CA LYS A 74 -15.09 -8.04 4.90
C LYS A 74 -14.85 -6.63 5.43
N VAL A 75 -14.33 -6.49 6.65
CA VAL A 75 -13.95 -5.17 7.21
C VAL A 75 -12.89 -4.51 6.33
N TYR A 76 -11.87 -5.26 5.89
CA TYR A 76 -10.88 -4.72 4.96
C TYR A 76 -11.50 -4.29 3.64
N ALA A 77 -12.31 -5.12 3.02
CA ALA A 77 -13.00 -4.79 1.77
C ALA A 77 -13.81 -3.49 1.90
N ARG A 78 -14.54 -3.31 3.03
CA ARG A 78 -15.29 -2.07 3.29
C ARG A 78 -14.38 -0.86 3.50
N CYS A 79 -13.31 -1.00 4.28
CA CYS A 79 -12.40 0.11 4.56
C CYS A 79 -11.68 0.60 3.29
N PHE A 80 -11.33 -0.33 2.41
CA PHE A 80 -10.61 -0.04 1.18
C PHE A 80 -11.53 0.13 -0.05
N GLY A 81 -12.84 -0.08 0.09
CA GLY A 81 -13.82 0.09 -1.00
C GLY A 81 -13.62 -0.92 -2.13
N THR A 82 -13.30 -2.17 -1.80
CA THR A 82 -13.10 -3.27 -2.75
C THR A 82 -14.21 -4.30 -2.65
N GLU A 83 -14.41 -5.13 -3.69
CA GLU A 83 -15.37 -6.23 -3.68
C GLU A 83 -14.99 -7.33 -2.70
N ALA A 84 -13.69 -7.58 -2.54
CA ALA A 84 -13.15 -8.59 -1.66
C ALA A 84 -11.78 -8.18 -1.11
N ALA A 85 -11.37 -8.83 -0.05
CA ALA A 85 -10.03 -8.73 0.51
C ALA A 85 -9.52 -10.10 0.92
N LEU A 86 -8.22 -10.28 0.88
CA LEU A 86 -7.52 -11.45 1.41
C LEU A 86 -6.55 -10.95 2.48
N VAL A 87 -6.81 -11.28 3.74
CA VAL A 87 -6.02 -10.81 4.88
C VAL A 87 -5.65 -12.01 5.74
N ARG A 88 -4.39 -12.42 5.67
CA ARG A 88 -3.95 -13.69 6.26
C ARG A 88 -2.62 -13.56 6.99
N PRO A 89 -2.46 -14.13 8.20
CA PRO A 89 -1.15 -14.25 8.83
C PRO A 89 -0.20 -15.20 8.06
N GLN A 90 -0.76 -16.12 7.26
CA GLN A 90 0.02 -16.99 6.36
C GLN A 90 0.65 -16.22 5.21
N ILE A 91 0.15 -15.04 4.85
CA ILE A 91 0.85 -14.08 4.02
C ILE A 91 1.79 -13.32 4.94
N THR A 92 3.01 -13.79 5.10
CA THR A 92 3.89 -13.46 6.23
C THR A 92 4.39 -12.01 6.27
N CYS A 93 4.40 -11.32 5.12
CA CYS A 93 4.87 -9.93 5.01
C CYS A 93 4.39 -9.29 3.71
N GLY A 94 4.64 -7.99 3.55
CA GLY A 94 4.30 -7.25 2.33
C GLY A 94 4.93 -7.79 1.07
N THR A 95 6.23 -8.16 1.12
CA THR A 95 6.90 -8.79 -0.04
C THR A 95 6.24 -10.11 -0.44
N HIS A 96 5.80 -10.94 0.52
CA HIS A 96 5.06 -12.17 0.23
C HIS A 96 3.69 -11.87 -0.38
N ALA A 97 2.97 -10.87 0.12
CA ALA A 97 1.71 -10.43 -0.46
C ALA A 97 1.87 -9.98 -1.93
N LEU A 98 2.89 -9.15 -2.20
CA LEU A 98 3.22 -8.70 -3.54
C LEU A 98 3.63 -9.87 -4.45
N ALA A 99 4.45 -10.81 -3.96
CA ALA A 99 4.85 -12.00 -4.72
C ALA A 99 3.64 -12.86 -5.10
N ILE A 100 2.70 -13.07 -4.18
CA ILE A 100 1.45 -13.81 -4.45
C ILE A 100 0.63 -13.07 -5.50
N ALA A 101 0.41 -11.76 -5.34
CA ALA A 101 -0.39 -10.96 -6.24
C ALA A 101 0.20 -10.94 -7.66
N LEU A 102 1.52 -10.78 -7.79
CA LEU A 102 2.20 -10.82 -9.08
C LEU A 102 2.12 -12.21 -9.72
N SER A 103 2.45 -13.26 -8.98
CA SER A 103 2.46 -14.64 -9.51
C SER A 103 1.07 -15.14 -9.88
N ALA A 104 0.02 -14.65 -9.21
CA ALA A 104 -1.37 -15.01 -9.52
C ALA A 104 -1.90 -14.38 -10.82
N ASN A 105 -1.25 -13.32 -11.30
CA ASN A 105 -1.72 -12.52 -12.43
C ASN A 105 -0.77 -12.50 -13.64
N LEU A 106 0.41 -13.08 -13.53
CA LEU A 106 1.43 -13.08 -14.58
C LEU A 106 1.78 -14.51 -14.98
N LEU A 107 1.73 -14.76 -16.26
CA LEU A 107 2.12 -16.02 -16.90
C LEU A 107 3.41 -15.84 -17.73
N PRO A 108 4.13 -16.95 -18.06
CA PRO A 108 5.25 -16.89 -19.00
C PRO A 108 4.86 -16.21 -20.31
N GLY A 109 5.61 -15.20 -20.71
CA GLY A 109 5.33 -14.37 -21.89
C GLY A 109 4.65 -13.04 -21.60
N ASP A 110 4.06 -12.86 -20.42
CA ASP A 110 3.51 -11.58 -19.98
C ASP A 110 4.61 -10.58 -19.60
N GLU A 111 4.26 -9.30 -19.57
CA GLU A 111 5.15 -8.22 -19.13
C GLU A 111 4.58 -7.53 -17.88
N LEU A 112 5.45 -7.34 -16.90
CA LEU A 112 5.26 -6.48 -15.74
C LEU A 112 5.88 -5.11 -16.01
N LEU A 113 5.10 -4.03 -15.89
CA LEU A 113 5.57 -2.65 -16.05
C LEU A 113 5.55 -1.90 -14.71
N SER A 114 6.66 -1.26 -14.36
CA SER A 114 6.71 -0.25 -13.29
C SER A 114 6.80 1.16 -13.90
N PRO A 115 5.77 2.00 -13.81
CA PRO A 115 5.77 3.35 -14.38
C PRO A 115 6.34 4.41 -13.42
N VAL A 116 6.90 3.99 -12.30
CA VAL A 116 7.38 4.87 -11.21
C VAL A 116 8.83 4.57 -10.81
N GLY A 117 9.59 4.00 -11.74
CA GLY A 117 10.99 3.63 -11.52
C GLY A 117 11.14 2.27 -10.86
N LYS A 118 12.30 2.09 -10.25
CA LYS A 118 12.72 0.85 -9.59
C LYS A 118 11.77 0.46 -8.44
N PRO A 119 11.34 -0.82 -8.35
CA PRO A 119 10.55 -1.31 -7.24
C PRO A 119 11.37 -1.37 -5.94
N TYR A 120 10.69 -1.58 -4.80
CA TYR A 120 11.34 -1.77 -3.51
C TYR A 120 12.33 -2.93 -3.53
N ASP A 121 13.43 -2.80 -2.81
CA ASP A 121 14.60 -3.70 -2.89
C ASP A 121 14.25 -5.19 -2.75
N THR A 122 13.35 -5.54 -1.81
CA THR A 122 12.96 -6.95 -1.63
C THR A 122 12.14 -7.51 -2.79
N LEU A 123 11.48 -6.66 -3.56
CA LEU A 123 10.71 -7.07 -4.72
C LEU A 123 11.60 -7.34 -5.94
N GLU A 124 12.79 -6.75 -5.99
CA GLU A 124 13.75 -7.02 -7.07
C GLU A 124 14.11 -8.50 -7.21
N ASN A 125 14.28 -9.20 -6.07
CA ASN A 125 14.53 -10.63 -6.09
C ASN A 125 13.31 -11.44 -6.55
N VAL A 126 12.10 -11.01 -6.19
CA VAL A 126 10.85 -11.64 -6.64
C VAL A 126 10.67 -11.47 -8.15
N ILE A 127 10.90 -10.27 -8.66
CA ILE A 127 10.82 -9.98 -10.10
C ILE A 127 11.96 -10.66 -10.85
N GLY A 128 13.19 -10.59 -10.32
CA GLY A 128 14.40 -11.12 -10.95
C GLY A 128 15.27 -10.05 -11.61
N THR A 129 15.05 -8.76 -11.31
CA THR A 129 15.93 -7.66 -11.73
C THR A 129 17.32 -7.78 -11.09
N VAL A 130 17.38 -8.35 -9.90
CA VAL A 130 18.58 -8.96 -9.31
C VAL A 130 18.46 -10.47 -9.54
N PRO A 131 19.45 -11.13 -10.17
CA PRO A 131 19.39 -12.55 -10.48
C PRO A 131 19.06 -13.40 -9.26
N SER A 132 17.91 -14.07 -9.31
CA SER A 132 17.36 -14.84 -8.18
C SER A 132 16.65 -16.07 -8.71
N ALA A 133 16.94 -17.22 -8.09
CA ALA A 133 16.24 -18.46 -8.43
C ALA A 133 14.73 -18.34 -8.13
N CYS A 134 13.93 -18.95 -9.00
CA CYS A 134 12.46 -18.92 -8.92
C CYS A 134 11.83 -17.52 -9.01
N SER A 135 12.53 -16.56 -9.63
CA SER A 135 11.98 -15.24 -9.91
C SER A 135 10.99 -15.26 -11.07
N LEU A 136 10.16 -14.22 -11.19
CA LEU A 136 9.21 -14.08 -12.30
C LEU A 136 9.93 -14.08 -13.65
N MET A 137 11.08 -13.43 -13.76
CA MET A 137 11.88 -13.42 -15.00
C MET A 137 12.42 -14.79 -15.35
N GLU A 138 12.82 -15.59 -14.35
CA GLU A 138 13.27 -16.98 -14.60
C GLU A 138 12.10 -17.85 -15.10
N TYR A 139 10.86 -17.56 -14.67
CA TYR A 139 9.65 -18.21 -15.18
C TYR A 139 9.14 -17.64 -16.52
N GLY A 140 9.88 -16.70 -17.13
CA GLY A 140 9.58 -16.19 -18.47
C GLY A 140 8.64 -14.97 -18.48
N VAL A 141 8.45 -14.29 -17.37
CA VAL A 141 7.82 -12.97 -17.32
C VAL A 141 8.85 -11.90 -17.64
N SER A 142 8.54 -10.96 -18.52
CA SER A 142 9.42 -9.82 -18.79
C SER A 142 9.12 -8.67 -17.81
N TYR A 143 10.16 -7.88 -17.53
CA TYR A 143 10.03 -6.68 -16.70
C TYR A 143 10.52 -5.44 -17.45
N ARG A 144 9.79 -4.35 -17.26
CA ARG A 144 10.13 -3.02 -17.77
C ARG A 144 9.84 -1.96 -16.71
N GLN A 145 10.63 -0.91 -16.68
CA GLN A 145 10.35 0.26 -15.86
C GLN A 145 10.50 1.55 -16.66
N VAL A 146 9.76 2.56 -16.26
CA VAL A 146 9.88 3.94 -16.70
C VAL A 146 10.26 4.78 -15.50
N GLU A 147 11.33 5.55 -15.61
CA GLU A 147 11.77 6.45 -14.54
C GLU A 147 10.85 7.66 -14.45
N LEU A 148 10.82 8.28 -13.27
CA LEU A 148 10.17 9.57 -13.11
C LEU A 148 11.00 10.66 -13.79
N MET A 149 10.33 11.76 -14.14
CA MET A 149 11.01 12.98 -14.57
C MET A 149 11.88 13.55 -13.43
N GLU A 150 12.83 14.43 -13.74
CA GLU A 150 13.73 15.03 -12.76
C GLU A 150 13.00 15.77 -11.62
N ASP A 151 11.81 16.30 -11.90
CA ASP A 151 10.95 16.96 -10.91
C ASP A 151 10.09 15.98 -10.08
N GLY A 152 10.22 14.68 -10.32
CA GLY A 152 9.47 13.63 -9.65
C GLY A 152 8.07 13.38 -10.18
N THR A 153 7.70 13.98 -11.31
CA THR A 153 6.43 13.72 -12.00
C THR A 153 6.51 12.49 -12.90
N PHE A 154 5.34 11.97 -13.33
CA PHE A 154 5.27 10.81 -14.23
C PHE A 154 5.68 11.18 -15.66
N ASP A 155 6.51 10.37 -16.28
CA ASP A 155 6.84 10.49 -17.71
C ASP A 155 5.74 9.83 -18.56
N TYR A 156 4.63 10.53 -18.76
CA TYR A 156 3.49 10.03 -19.54
C TYR A 156 3.85 9.62 -20.98
N PRO A 157 4.67 10.37 -21.73
CA PRO A 157 5.15 9.93 -23.05
C PRO A 157 5.89 8.59 -23.01
N ALA A 158 6.85 8.43 -22.10
CA ALA A 158 7.63 7.19 -21.98
C ALA A 158 6.74 6.02 -21.48
N ILE A 159 5.78 6.28 -20.58
CA ILE A 159 4.81 5.25 -20.14
C ILE A 159 3.97 4.77 -21.33
N ARG A 160 3.49 5.69 -22.17
CA ARG A 160 2.72 5.34 -23.39
C ARG A 160 3.52 4.47 -24.35
N GLU A 161 4.79 4.77 -24.55
CA GLU A 161 5.69 3.98 -25.41
C GLU A 161 6.01 2.61 -24.79
N ALA A 162 6.10 2.52 -23.47
CA ALA A 162 6.42 1.29 -22.76
C ALA A 162 5.28 0.27 -22.80
N ILE A 163 4.02 0.72 -22.77
CA ILE A 163 2.84 -0.16 -22.78
C ILE A 163 2.72 -0.84 -24.15
N ASN A 164 2.58 -2.17 -24.14
CA ASN A 164 2.47 -2.99 -25.34
C ASN A 164 1.49 -4.15 -25.13
N GLU A 165 1.33 -5.02 -26.14
CA GLU A 165 0.38 -6.14 -26.07
C GLU A 165 0.67 -7.13 -24.93
N LYS A 166 1.95 -7.30 -24.55
CA LYS A 166 2.38 -8.19 -23.48
C LYS A 166 2.22 -7.58 -22.08
N THR A 167 2.08 -6.26 -21.97
CA THR A 167 1.91 -5.58 -20.68
C THR A 167 0.62 -6.04 -20.02
N LYS A 168 0.74 -6.97 -19.08
CA LYS A 168 -0.39 -7.61 -18.40
C LYS A 168 -0.71 -6.92 -17.08
N LEU A 169 0.32 -6.49 -16.35
CA LEU A 169 0.19 -5.87 -15.05
C LEU A 169 1.13 -4.65 -14.92
N VAL A 170 0.57 -3.58 -14.36
CA VAL A 170 1.32 -2.39 -13.97
C VAL A 170 1.39 -2.34 -12.46
N THR A 171 2.60 -2.24 -11.89
CA THR A 171 2.83 -2.12 -10.46
C THR A 171 3.23 -0.69 -10.09
N ILE A 172 2.47 -0.07 -9.20
CA ILE A 172 2.67 1.32 -8.75
C ILE A 172 3.04 1.29 -7.28
N GLN A 173 4.31 1.54 -6.95
CA GLN A 173 4.73 1.71 -5.57
C GLN A 173 4.39 3.12 -5.09
N ARG A 174 3.43 3.24 -4.15
CA ARG A 174 2.95 4.53 -3.63
C ARG A 174 4.01 5.24 -2.79
N SER A 175 4.63 4.54 -1.84
CA SER A 175 5.66 5.10 -0.97
C SER A 175 6.97 5.32 -1.73
N LYS A 176 7.76 6.29 -1.27
CA LYS A 176 9.09 6.52 -1.83
C LYS A 176 10.12 5.44 -1.44
N GLY A 177 9.82 4.61 -0.44
CA GLY A 177 10.81 3.70 0.13
C GLY A 177 12.05 4.47 0.61
N TYR A 178 13.21 4.05 0.17
CA TYR A 178 14.49 4.75 0.42
C TYR A 178 14.90 5.72 -0.70
N ALA A 179 14.11 5.82 -1.76
CA ALA A 179 14.41 6.70 -2.88
C ALA A 179 14.18 8.18 -2.55
N MET A 180 14.96 9.05 -3.20
CA MET A 180 14.82 10.51 -3.08
C MET A 180 13.77 11.04 -4.06
N ARG A 181 12.56 10.51 -4.00
CA ARG A 181 11.43 10.90 -4.83
C ARG A 181 10.21 11.24 -3.97
N PRO A 182 9.20 11.94 -4.49
CA PRO A 182 7.96 12.17 -3.74
C PRO A 182 7.18 10.87 -3.49
N THR A 183 6.39 10.86 -2.43
CA THR A 183 5.31 9.90 -2.23
C THR A 183 4.10 10.37 -3.02
N PHE A 184 3.38 9.43 -3.68
CA PHE A 184 2.23 9.80 -4.48
C PHE A 184 0.95 9.87 -3.65
N SER A 185 0.15 10.92 -3.90
CA SER A 185 -1.21 11.01 -3.38
C SER A 185 -2.12 10.02 -4.11
N VAL A 186 -3.28 9.72 -3.50
CA VAL A 186 -4.29 8.86 -4.14
C VAL A 186 -4.78 9.49 -5.46
N GLN A 187 -4.91 10.82 -5.50
CA GLN A 187 -5.30 11.52 -6.72
C GLN A 187 -4.29 11.33 -7.86
N GLN A 188 -3.00 11.52 -7.60
CA GLN A 188 -1.94 11.31 -8.60
C GLN A 188 -1.94 9.86 -9.11
N ILE A 189 -2.14 8.89 -8.23
CA ILE A 189 -2.27 7.48 -8.62
C ILE A 189 -3.49 7.28 -9.52
N GLY A 190 -4.62 7.90 -9.20
CA GLY A 190 -5.84 7.84 -10.03
C GLY A 190 -5.63 8.43 -11.42
N GLU A 191 -4.97 9.57 -11.54
CA GLU A 191 -4.62 10.20 -12.82
C GLU A 191 -3.72 9.28 -13.65
N LEU A 192 -2.70 8.67 -13.04
CA LEU A 192 -1.82 7.71 -13.69
C LEU A 192 -2.58 6.47 -14.17
N ILE A 193 -3.43 5.89 -13.33
CA ILE A 193 -4.24 4.71 -13.68
C ILE A 193 -5.20 5.04 -14.83
N ALA A 194 -5.88 6.18 -14.77
CA ALA A 194 -6.78 6.61 -15.85
C ALA A 194 -6.05 6.73 -17.18
N PHE A 195 -4.86 7.33 -17.19
CA PHE A 195 -4.01 7.43 -18.37
C PHE A 195 -3.59 6.04 -18.90
N ILE A 196 -3.18 5.13 -18.04
CA ILE A 196 -2.79 3.77 -18.43
C ILE A 196 -3.98 2.99 -19.01
N LYS A 197 -5.14 3.08 -18.36
CA LYS A 197 -6.38 2.41 -18.81
C LYS A 197 -6.93 2.99 -20.11
N GLU A 198 -6.67 4.25 -20.44
CA GLU A 198 -6.98 4.82 -21.76
C GLU A 198 -6.19 4.12 -22.87
N ILE A 199 -4.93 3.75 -22.62
CA ILE A 199 -4.06 3.09 -23.59
C ILE A 199 -4.38 1.59 -23.67
N LYS A 200 -4.54 0.92 -22.53
CA LYS A 200 -4.75 -0.51 -22.42
C LYS A 200 -5.80 -0.81 -21.32
N PRO A 201 -7.10 -0.83 -21.66
CA PRO A 201 -8.19 -0.97 -20.70
C PRO A 201 -8.17 -2.26 -19.86
N ASP A 202 -7.62 -3.33 -20.41
CA ASP A 202 -7.57 -4.67 -19.79
C ASP A 202 -6.32 -4.91 -18.92
N VAL A 203 -5.39 -3.95 -18.84
CA VAL A 203 -4.21 -4.09 -18.00
C VAL A 203 -4.60 -4.01 -16.52
N ILE A 204 -3.99 -4.86 -15.70
CA ILE A 204 -4.21 -4.84 -14.24
C ILE A 204 -3.33 -3.77 -13.61
N CYS A 205 -3.93 -2.81 -12.93
CA CYS A 205 -3.23 -1.79 -12.16
C CYS A 205 -3.19 -2.21 -10.68
N MET A 206 -2.02 -2.63 -10.21
CA MET A 206 -1.75 -3.00 -8.83
C MET A 206 -0.99 -1.88 -8.11
N VAL A 207 -1.43 -1.52 -6.92
CA VAL A 207 -0.73 -0.54 -6.07
C VAL A 207 -0.12 -1.23 -4.85
N ASP A 208 1.20 -1.13 -4.71
CA ASP A 208 1.87 -1.36 -3.43
C ASP A 208 1.55 -0.18 -2.51
N ASN A 209 0.60 -0.40 -1.60
CA ASN A 209 0.05 0.63 -0.73
C ASN A 209 0.76 0.72 0.63
N CYS A 210 1.86 0.01 0.84
CA CYS A 210 2.64 0.06 2.07
C CYS A 210 2.96 1.50 2.50
N TYR A 211 2.66 1.83 3.76
CA TYR A 211 2.73 3.18 4.35
C TYR A 211 1.71 4.20 3.80
N GLY A 212 0.88 3.83 2.83
CA GLY A 212 -0.14 4.70 2.27
C GLY A 212 -1.52 4.52 2.89
N GLU A 213 -1.74 3.41 3.58
CA GLU A 213 -3.03 3.05 4.16
C GLU A 213 -3.48 4.09 5.19
N PHE A 214 -4.70 4.58 5.04
CA PHE A 214 -5.32 5.57 5.93
C PHE A 214 -4.62 6.94 6.02
N VAL A 215 -3.71 7.23 5.09
CA VAL A 215 -3.04 8.54 5.00
C VAL A 215 -3.91 9.59 4.30
N ASP A 216 -4.80 9.13 3.42
CA ASP A 216 -5.86 9.93 2.80
C ASP A 216 -7.24 9.41 3.26
N VAL A 217 -8.31 10.17 3.01
CA VAL A 217 -9.69 9.73 3.31
C VAL A 217 -10.20 8.65 2.34
N ILE A 218 -9.58 8.56 1.15
CA ILE A 218 -9.84 7.55 0.13
C ILE A 218 -8.57 6.74 -0.14
N GLU A 219 -8.74 5.58 -0.76
CA GLU A 219 -7.66 4.64 -1.05
C GLU A 219 -7.48 4.48 -2.58
N PRO A 220 -6.35 3.94 -3.06
CA PRO A 220 -6.11 3.76 -4.50
C PRO A 220 -7.17 2.94 -5.23
N SER A 221 -7.83 2.00 -4.54
CA SER A 221 -8.99 1.25 -5.06
C SER A 221 -10.17 2.14 -5.44
N ASN A 222 -10.36 3.26 -4.73
CA ASN A 222 -11.45 4.21 -5.03
C ASN A 222 -11.20 5.04 -6.29
N VAL A 223 -9.99 5.03 -6.83
CA VAL A 223 -9.57 5.79 -8.01
C VAL A 223 -9.12 4.90 -9.17
N GLY A 224 -9.51 3.63 -9.16
CA GLY A 224 -9.34 2.74 -10.30
C GLY A 224 -8.24 1.68 -10.18
N ALA A 225 -7.55 1.56 -9.05
CA ALA A 225 -6.67 0.41 -8.84
C ALA A 225 -7.49 -0.88 -8.81
N ASP A 226 -7.10 -1.85 -9.63
CA ASP A 226 -7.72 -3.18 -9.67
C ASP A 226 -7.33 -4.00 -8.44
N MET A 227 -6.17 -3.69 -7.86
CA MET A 227 -5.62 -4.39 -6.71
C MET A 227 -4.77 -3.44 -5.86
N ILE A 228 -4.92 -3.54 -4.54
CA ILE A 228 -4.01 -2.92 -3.57
C ILE A 228 -3.40 -4.01 -2.70
N VAL A 229 -2.12 -3.90 -2.43
CA VAL A 229 -1.35 -4.91 -1.71
C VAL A 229 -0.51 -4.22 -0.64
N GLY A 230 -0.41 -4.82 0.53
CA GLY A 230 0.37 -4.23 1.60
C GLY A 230 0.70 -5.19 2.74
N SER A 231 1.23 -4.62 3.81
CA SER A 231 1.72 -5.35 4.98
C SER A 231 0.97 -4.96 6.23
N LEU A 232 0.62 -5.95 7.06
CA LEU A 232 -0.02 -5.70 8.36
C LEU A 232 0.95 -5.11 9.39
N ILE A 233 2.26 -5.23 9.20
CA ILE A 233 3.26 -4.58 10.08
C ILE A 233 3.38 -3.06 9.85
N LYS A 234 2.66 -2.54 8.87
CA LYS A 234 2.56 -1.11 8.54
C LYS A 234 1.30 -0.50 9.17
N ASN A 235 0.74 0.53 8.52
CA ASN A 235 -0.40 1.30 9.06
C ASN A 235 -1.60 0.43 9.48
N PRO A 236 -2.04 -0.59 8.70
CA PRO A 236 -3.23 -1.36 9.07
C PRO A 236 -3.10 -2.14 10.37
N GLY A 237 -1.90 -2.60 10.71
CA GLY A 237 -1.66 -3.34 11.94
C GLY A 237 -1.44 -2.47 13.18
N GLY A 238 -1.35 -1.14 13.02
CA GLY A 238 -1.24 -0.19 14.12
C GLY A 238 -0.07 -0.43 15.07
N GLY A 239 1.02 -1.06 14.59
CA GLY A 239 2.16 -1.47 15.41
C GLY A 239 1.92 -2.71 16.28
N LEU A 240 0.76 -3.36 16.17
CA LEU A 240 0.40 -4.55 16.95
C LEU A 240 0.62 -5.85 16.19
N ALA A 241 0.43 -5.86 14.87
CA ALA A 241 0.62 -7.05 14.06
C ALA A 241 2.11 -7.31 13.83
N PRO A 242 2.66 -8.45 14.29
CA PRO A 242 4.08 -8.78 14.11
C PRO A 242 4.40 -9.32 12.73
N ILE A 243 3.39 -9.82 12.01
CA ILE A 243 3.47 -10.42 10.67
C ILE A 243 2.16 -10.18 9.93
N GLY A 244 2.14 -10.53 8.66
CA GLY A 244 0.93 -10.59 7.86
C GLY A 244 0.94 -9.65 6.67
N GLY A 245 0.04 -9.93 5.72
CA GLY A 245 -0.17 -9.13 4.51
C GLY A 245 -1.61 -9.20 4.03
N TYR A 246 -1.92 -8.36 3.13
CA TYR A 246 -3.23 -8.28 2.50
C TYR A 246 -3.09 -7.99 1.00
#